data_970cd9e1a56970dd15774c9c26052e51
#
_entry.id   970cd9e1a56970dd15774c9c26052e51
#
_cell.length_a   1.000
_cell.length_b   1.000
_cell.length_c   1.000
_cell.angle_alpha   90.00
_cell.angle_beta   90.00
_cell.angle_gamma   90.00
#
_symmetry.space_group_name_H-M   'P 1'
#
loop_
_entity.id
_entity.type
_entity.pdbx_description
1 polymer ?
#
loop_
_entity_poly.entity_id
_entity_poly.type
_entity_poly.pdbx_seq_one_letter_code
_entity_poly.pdbx_strand_id
1 'polypeptide(L)'
;LKVAEVIQYGPFDTEHSKVEKGCIIEKIDGIEIKAGEDFYPLLNRKAGQKVLVSVYNPETKARWDEVVKPVTQGVISELLYHRWIKSRAEATKQLSGGRLGYVHIRSMADGSYREVYSDILGRYNECEGIVIDTRYNGGGRLHEDIEILFSGEKYLEQTTQGRKNCDMPSRRYNKKSIMLVVESNYSNAHGTPWVYRYKKMGSIVGMPVPGTMTSVNWETMQDPTLYFGIPIIGYLTKEGYYLENTQLEPDILIDNDPNSVVNGE
;
A
#
# COMPACT_ATOMS: atom_id res chain seq x y z
N LEU A 1 16.08 -4.85 25.53
CA LEU A 1 15.70 -4.19 24.27
C LEU A 1 14.91 -2.93 24.58
N LYS A 2 15.31 -1.77 24.06
CA LYS A 2 14.53 -0.53 24.22
C LYS A 2 13.38 -0.50 23.20
N VAL A 3 12.16 -0.27 23.67
CA VAL A 3 10.98 -0.08 22.81
C VAL A 3 11.07 1.28 22.12
N ALA A 4 11.21 1.28 20.82
CA ALA A 4 11.24 2.50 20.01
C ALA A 4 9.83 3.04 19.75
N GLU A 5 8.87 2.14 19.57
CA GLU A 5 7.47 2.45 19.26
C GLU A 5 6.56 1.26 19.60
N VAL A 6 5.33 1.53 19.99
CA VAL A 6 4.23 0.54 20.04
C VAL A 6 3.38 0.73 18.80
N ILE A 7 3.39 -0.27 17.91
CA ILE A 7 2.66 -0.22 16.65
C ILE A 7 1.18 -0.43 16.92
N GLN A 8 0.33 0.45 16.38
CA GLN A 8 -1.13 0.35 16.48
C GLN A 8 -1.62 -1.03 16.00
N TYR A 9 -2.49 -1.68 16.78
CA TYR A 9 -2.97 -3.06 16.59
C TYR A 9 -1.87 -4.13 16.69
N GLY A 10 -0.67 -3.76 17.14
CA GLY A 10 0.42 -4.69 17.41
C GLY A 10 0.26 -5.41 18.76
N PRO A 11 1.18 -6.34 19.07
CA PRO A 11 1.07 -7.20 20.27
C PRO A 11 0.98 -6.47 21.61
N PHE A 12 1.56 -5.28 21.70
CA PHE A 12 1.51 -4.44 22.91
C PHE A 12 0.44 -3.34 22.87
N ASP A 13 -0.25 -3.15 21.75
CA ASP A 13 -1.34 -2.17 21.63
C ASP A 13 -2.66 -2.79 22.12
N THR A 14 -2.76 -2.99 23.42
CA THR A 14 -3.93 -3.57 24.10
C THR A 14 -4.28 -2.77 25.35
N GLU A 15 -5.54 -2.81 25.79
CA GLU A 15 -6.00 -2.11 26.99
C GLU A 15 -5.24 -2.51 28.27
N HIS A 16 -4.64 -3.70 28.28
CA HIS A 16 -3.99 -4.25 29.48
C HIS A 16 -2.47 -4.04 29.47
N SER A 17 -1.88 -3.73 28.33
CA SER A 17 -0.44 -3.50 28.23
C SER A 17 -0.09 -2.12 28.80
N LYS A 18 0.99 -2.10 29.57
CA LYS A 18 1.62 -0.88 30.08
C LYS A 18 2.90 -0.54 29.33
N VAL A 19 3.22 -1.30 28.28
CA VAL A 19 4.41 -1.09 27.46
C VAL A 19 4.21 0.15 26.59
N GLU A 20 5.14 1.08 26.69
CA GLU A 20 5.16 2.31 25.93
C GLU A 20 6.55 2.58 25.34
N LYS A 21 6.64 3.57 24.44
CA LYS A 21 7.93 4.01 23.91
C LYS A 21 8.88 4.39 25.04
N GLY A 22 10.10 3.85 25.00
CA GLY A 22 11.13 4.08 26.01
C GLY A 22 11.28 2.96 27.03
N CYS A 23 10.27 2.12 27.23
CA CYS A 23 10.36 0.91 28.07
C CYS A 23 11.50 0.00 27.58
N ILE A 24 12.02 -0.81 28.48
CA ILE A 24 13.07 -1.80 28.20
C ILE A 24 12.53 -3.19 28.47
N ILE A 25 12.55 -4.05 27.47
CA ILE A 25 12.31 -5.48 27.64
C ILE A 25 13.61 -6.12 28.12
N GLU A 26 13.63 -6.58 29.37
CA GLU A 26 14.78 -7.14 30.05
C GLU A 26 14.88 -8.66 29.86
N LYS A 27 13.75 -9.37 29.82
CA LYS A 27 13.70 -10.84 29.69
C LYS A 27 12.58 -11.31 28.77
N ILE A 28 12.81 -12.47 28.16
CA ILE A 28 11.80 -13.21 27.41
C ILE A 28 11.76 -14.64 27.98
N ASP A 29 10.58 -15.08 28.47
CA ASP A 29 10.38 -16.38 29.17
C ASP A 29 11.45 -16.65 30.25
N GLY A 30 11.78 -15.61 31.02
CA GLY A 30 12.77 -15.67 32.10
C GLY A 30 14.23 -15.59 31.66
N ILE A 31 14.52 -15.64 30.37
CA ILE A 31 15.88 -15.54 29.82
C ILE A 31 16.23 -14.06 29.64
N GLU A 32 17.33 -13.62 30.26
CA GLU A 32 17.82 -12.26 30.19
C GLU A 32 18.35 -11.90 28.81
N ILE A 33 17.99 -10.69 28.33
CA ILE A 33 18.50 -10.15 27.07
C ILE A 33 19.72 -9.28 27.38
N LYS A 34 20.90 -9.75 26.97
CA LYS A 34 22.15 -9.02 27.17
C LYS A 34 22.47 -8.10 26.00
N ALA A 35 23.15 -6.99 26.29
CA ALA A 35 23.60 -6.06 25.27
C ALA A 35 24.58 -6.75 24.30
N GLY A 36 24.34 -6.59 22.99
CA GLY A 36 25.17 -7.18 21.94
C GLY A 36 24.88 -8.65 21.62
N GLU A 37 23.97 -9.31 22.35
CA GLU A 37 23.54 -10.67 22.03
C GLU A 37 22.30 -10.65 21.10
N ASP A 38 22.22 -11.63 20.20
CA ASP A 38 21.05 -11.84 19.35
C ASP A 38 19.88 -12.40 20.16
N PHE A 39 18.79 -11.67 20.22
CA PHE A 39 17.57 -12.05 20.95
C PHE A 39 16.56 -12.82 20.09
N TYR A 40 16.68 -12.81 18.76
CA TYR A 40 15.73 -13.48 17.86
C TYR A 40 15.54 -14.96 18.15
N PRO A 41 16.59 -15.74 18.54
CA PRO A 41 16.42 -17.14 18.93
C PRO A 41 15.40 -17.37 20.03
N LEU A 42 15.22 -16.40 20.95
CA LEU A 42 14.23 -16.48 22.04
C LEU A 42 12.77 -16.40 21.53
N LEU A 43 12.57 -15.91 20.31
CA LEU A 43 11.26 -15.75 19.66
C LEU A 43 11.02 -16.77 18.54
N ASN A 44 11.98 -17.63 18.23
CA ASN A 44 11.85 -18.65 17.18
C ASN A 44 10.64 -19.56 17.44
N ARG A 45 9.76 -19.67 16.42
CA ARG A 45 8.52 -20.48 16.43
C ARG A 45 7.52 -20.07 17.53
N LYS A 46 7.61 -18.84 18.07
CA LYS A 46 6.69 -18.36 19.11
C LYS A 46 5.60 -17.44 18.59
N ALA A 47 5.54 -17.16 17.30
CA ALA A 47 4.45 -16.36 16.73
C ALA A 47 3.08 -16.97 17.06
N GLY A 48 2.18 -16.17 17.64
CA GLY A 48 0.86 -16.59 18.12
C GLY A 48 0.84 -17.36 19.45
N GLN A 49 1.99 -17.73 20.01
CA GLN A 49 2.09 -18.40 21.33
C GLN A 49 2.22 -17.36 22.45
N LYS A 50 1.81 -17.72 23.65
CA LYS A 50 2.01 -16.86 24.83
C LYS A 50 3.48 -16.84 25.22
N VAL A 51 4.06 -15.66 25.38
CA VAL A 51 5.43 -15.40 25.81
C VAL A 51 5.38 -14.44 26.99
N LEU A 52 6.12 -14.73 28.04
CA LEU A 52 6.30 -13.86 29.18
C LEU A 52 7.43 -12.86 28.90
N VAL A 53 7.15 -11.58 29.02
CA VAL A 53 8.16 -10.52 28.90
C VAL A 53 8.30 -9.76 30.21
N SER A 54 9.54 -9.57 30.67
CA SER A 54 9.84 -8.71 31.82
C SER A 54 10.22 -7.33 31.31
N VAL A 55 9.53 -6.31 31.80
CA VAL A 55 9.63 -4.94 31.32
C VAL A 55 10.10 -4.01 32.43
N TYR A 56 10.94 -3.06 32.08
CA TYR A 56 11.40 -1.96 32.91
C TYR A 56 11.06 -0.61 32.28
N ASN A 57 10.42 0.26 33.02
CA ASN A 57 10.22 1.65 32.61
C ASN A 57 11.28 2.53 33.28
N PRO A 58 12.22 3.14 32.51
CA PRO A 58 13.29 3.97 33.08
C PRO A 58 12.80 5.27 33.74
N GLU A 59 11.66 5.80 33.31
CA GLU A 59 11.10 7.05 33.85
C GLU A 59 10.48 6.83 35.22
N THR A 60 9.63 5.82 35.36
CA THR A 60 8.94 5.49 36.60
C THR A 60 9.72 4.56 37.51
N LYS A 61 10.80 3.94 36.99
CA LYS A 61 11.61 2.89 37.64
C LYS A 61 10.80 1.62 38.00
N ALA A 62 9.61 1.47 37.44
CA ALA A 62 8.75 0.31 37.64
C ALA A 62 9.25 -0.90 36.84
N ARG A 63 9.06 -2.09 37.39
CA ARG A 63 9.25 -3.38 36.72
C ARG A 63 8.00 -4.21 36.85
N TRP A 64 7.63 -4.90 35.78
CA TRP A 64 6.49 -5.81 35.74
C TRP A 64 6.69 -6.87 34.67
N ASP A 65 5.86 -7.88 34.71
CA ASP A 65 5.80 -8.91 33.69
C ASP A 65 4.50 -8.81 32.90
N GLU A 66 4.55 -9.01 31.59
CA GLU A 66 3.37 -9.12 30.72
C GLU A 66 3.42 -10.38 29.89
N VAL A 67 2.26 -10.94 29.59
CA VAL A 67 2.11 -12.04 28.64
C VAL A 67 1.69 -11.46 27.29
N VAL A 68 2.51 -11.65 26.28
CA VAL A 68 2.27 -11.17 24.92
C VAL A 68 2.26 -12.34 23.93
N LYS A 69 1.60 -12.17 22.79
CA LYS A 69 1.68 -13.09 21.67
C LYS A 69 2.49 -12.45 20.55
N PRO A 70 3.76 -12.81 20.36
CA PRO A 70 4.55 -12.33 19.25
C PRO A 70 3.87 -12.62 17.92
N VAL A 71 4.10 -11.77 16.94
CA VAL A 71 3.57 -11.92 15.58
C VAL A 71 4.73 -12.13 14.59
N THR A 72 4.40 -12.60 13.40
CA THR A 72 5.40 -12.73 12.34
C THR A 72 5.78 -11.37 11.76
N GLN A 73 6.95 -11.30 11.10
CA GLN A 73 7.37 -10.10 10.38
C GLN A 73 6.33 -9.67 9.31
N GLY A 74 5.66 -10.65 8.68
CA GLY A 74 4.59 -10.36 7.71
C GLY A 74 3.43 -9.58 8.33
N VAL A 75 3.01 -9.91 9.56
CA VAL A 75 1.97 -9.16 10.28
C VAL A 75 2.44 -7.74 10.61
N ILE A 76 3.70 -7.58 11.06
CA ILE A 76 4.26 -6.23 11.31
C ILE A 76 4.28 -5.40 10.02
N SER A 77 4.74 -5.98 8.92
CA SER A 77 4.76 -5.30 7.61
C SER A 77 3.36 -4.87 7.18
N GLU A 78 2.34 -5.69 7.44
CA GLU A 78 0.95 -5.37 7.14
C GLU A 78 0.42 -4.21 8.00
N LEU A 79 0.71 -4.21 9.30
CA LEU A 79 0.34 -3.10 10.20
C LEU A 79 1.00 -1.78 9.78
N LEU A 80 2.28 -1.82 9.42
CA LEU A 80 3.01 -0.66 8.92
C LEU A 80 2.48 -0.16 7.58
N TYR A 81 2.10 -1.07 6.68
CA TYR A 81 1.46 -0.74 5.42
C TYR A 81 0.12 0.00 5.65
N HIS A 82 -0.76 -0.53 6.47
CA HIS A 82 -2.03 0.13 6.78
C HIS A 82 -1.84 1.50 7.45
N ARG A 83 -0.85 1.63 8.33
CA ARG A 83 -0.47 2.93 8.91
C ARG A 83 -0.04 3.92 7.84
N TRP A 84 0.78 3.48 6.89
CA TRP A 84 1.24 4.32 5.78
C TRP A 84 0.06 4.78 4.92
N ILE A 85 -0.83 3.89 4.49
CA ILE A 85 -2.05 4.24 3.72
C ILE A 85 -2.90 5.26 4.47
N LYS A 86 -3.17 5.01 5.75
CA LYS A 86 -3.95 5.93 6.60
C LYS A 86 -3.31 7.31 6.68
N SER A 87 -1.99 7.38 6.83
CA SER A 87 -1.27 8.65 6.91
C SER A 87 -1.32 9.42 5.59
N ARG A 88 -1.23 8.73 4.43
CA ARG A 88 -1.36 9.38 3.10
C ARG A 88 -2.78 9.87 2.83
N ALA A 89 -3.77 9.08 3.21
CA ALA A 89 -5.17 9.49 3.09
C ALA A 89 -5.48 10.73 3.96
N GLU A 90 -4.98 10.75 5.20
CA GLU A 90 -5.15 11.90 6.10
C GLU A 90 -4.41 13.15 5.58
N ALA A 91 -3.17 13.00 5.11
CA ALA A 91 -2.43 14.09 4.49
C ALA A 91 -3.17 14.66 3.26
N THR A 92 -3.69 13.79 2.39
CA THR A 92 -4.49 14.22 1.23
C THR A 92 -5.73 15.01 1.67
N LYS A 93 -6.43 14.52 2.67
CA LYS A 93 -7.61 15.19 3.24
C LYS A 93 -7.25 16.57 3.81
N GLN A 94 -6.21 16.64 4.63
CA GLN A 94 -5.77 17.91 5.27
C GLN A 94 -5.32 18.93 4.23
N LEU A 95 -4.42 18.54 3.31
CA LEU A 95 -3.88 19.44 2.28
C LEU A 95 -4.94 19.94 1.30
N SER A 96 -5.98 19.15 1.05
CA SER A 96 -7.09 19.54 0.16
C SER A 96 -8.26 20.23 0.87
N GLY A 97 -8.22 20.37 2.20
CA GLY A 97 -9.38 20.84 2.97
C GLY A 97 -10.57 19.87 2.88
N GLY A 98 -10.31 18.57 2.76
CA GLY A 98 -11.33 17.52 2.67
C GLY A 98 -11.95 17.34 1.27
N ARG A 99 -11.49 18.07 0.25
CA ARG A 99 -12.04 18.01 -1.10
C ARG A 99 -11.59 16.79 -1.91
N LEU A 100 -10.42 16.20 -1.59
CA LEU A 100 -9.86 15.05 -2.32
C LEU A 100 -9.87 13.80 -1.47
N GLY A 101 -10.20 12.67 -2.11
CA GLY A 101 -10.00 11.33 -1.59
C GLY A 101 -8.64 10.75 -1.97
N TYR A 102 -8.29 9.63 -1.36
CA TYR A 102 -7.04 8.91 -1.62
C TYR A 102 -7.30 7.40 -1.63
N VAL A 103 -6.82 6.73 -2.66
CA VAL A 103 -6.81 5.27 -2.74
C VAL A 103 -5.43 4.77 -3.14
N HIS A 104 -5.02 3.64 -2.57
CA HIS A 104 -3.79 2.95 -2.95
C HIS A 104 -4.11 1.63 -3.64
N ILE A 105 -3.57 1.42 -4.83
CA ILE A 105 -3.66 0.16 -5.56
C ILE A 105 -2.42 -0.66 -5.23
N ARG A 106 -2.50 -1.51 -4.21
CA ARG A 106 -1.36 -2.29 -3.69
C ARG A 106 -0.80 -3.28 -4.69
N SER A 107 -1.69 -3.93 -5.44
CA SER A 107 -1.35 -4.91 -6.48
C SER A 107 -2.43 -4.91 -7.55
N MET A 108 -2.12 -5.37 -8.73
CA MET A 108 -3.10 -5.52 -9.81
C MET A 108 -3.87 -6.85 -9.66
N ALA A 109 -4.61 -6.97 -8.55
CA ALA A 109 -5.39 -8.14 -8.16
C ALA A 109 -6.78 -7.75 -7.63
N ASP A 110 -7.71 -8.71 -7.64
CA ASP A 110 -9.11 -8.52 -7.27
C ASP A 110 -9.32 -7.91 -5.88
N GLY A 111 -8.53 -8.31 -4.88
CA GLY A 111 -8.59 -7.71 -3.53
C GLY A 111 -8.38 -6.20 -3.54
N SER A 112 -7.33 -5.73 -4.20
CA SER A 112 -7.06 -4.29 -4.35
C SER A 112 -8.15 -3.57 -5.14
N TYR A 113 -8.71 -4.20 -6.18
CA TYR A 113 -9.82 -3.63 -6.95
C TYR A 113 -11.06 -3.42 -6.09
N ARG A 114 -11.44 -4.40 -5.27
CA ARG A 114 -12.61 -4.30 -4.39
C ARG A 114 -12.47 -3.19 -3.36
N GLU A 115 -11.29 -3.02 -2.79
CA GLU A 115 -11.00 -1.92 -1.84
C GLU A 115 -11.15 -0.57 -2.53
N VAL A 116 -10.48 -0.39 -3.68
CA VAL A 116 -10.54 0.86 -4.46
C VAL A 116 -11.96 1.16 -4.90
N TYR A 117 -12.68 0.17 -5.44
CA TYR A 117 -14.08 0.31 -5.87
C TYR A 117 -14.98 0.75 -4.70
N SER A 118 -14.85 0.10 -3.55
CA SER A 118 -15.60 0.43 -2.33
C SER A 118 -15.29 1.84 -1.84
N ASP A 119 -14.01 2.23 -1.84
CA ASP A 119 -13.60 3.54 -1.35
C ASP A 119 -14.04 4.68 -2.27
N ILE A 120 -13.86 4.57 -3.58
CA ILE A 120 -14.20 5.65 -4.52
C ILE A 120 -15.70 5.85 -4.71
N LEU A 121 -16.49 4.78 -4.70
CA LEU A 121 -17.95 4.86 -4.85
C LEU A 121 -18.68 4.97 -3.50
N GLY A 122 -18.00 4.72 -2.39
CA GLY A 122 -18.51 4.86 -1.02
C GLY A 122 -17.87 6.02 -0.28
N ARG A 123 -16.77 5.77 0.41
CA ARG A 123 -16.12 6.72 1.33
C ARG A 123 -15.80 8.09 0.69
N TYR A 124 -15.35 8.10 -0.57
CA TYR A 124 -14.93 9.29 -1.29
C TYR A 124 -15.92 9.75 -2.36
N ASN A 125 -17.14 9.21 -2.33
CA ASN A 125 -18.14 9.56 -3.33
C ASN A 125 -18.48 11.07 -3.34
N GLU A 126 -18.42 11.74 -2.21
CA GLU A 126 -18.69 13.20 -2.11
C GLU A 126 -17.46 14.07 -2.42
N CYS A 127 -16.26 13.49 -2.56
CA CYS A 127 -15.05 14.24 -2.89
C CYS A 127 -15.12 14.79 -4.33
N GLU A 128 -14.48 15.94 -4.55
CA GLU A 128 -14.39 16.60 -5.86
C GLU A 128 -13.44 15.87 -6.82
N GLY A 129 -12.48 15.13 -6.27
CA GLY A 129 -11.47 14.38 -7.01
C GLY A 129 -10.79 13.34 -6.14
N ILE A 130 -9.90 12.54 -6.76
CA ILE A 130 -9.20 11.48 -6.06
C ILE A 130 -7.73 11.38 -6.47
N VAL A 131 -6.88 11.05 -5.51
CA VAL A 131 -5.48 10.65 -5.70
C VAL A 131 -5.45 9.13 -5.79
N ILE A 132 -5.00 8.60 -6.92
CA ILE A 132 -4.79 7.18 -7.18
C ILE A 132 -3.31 6.91 -6.98
N ASP A 133 -2.95 6.22 -5.91
CA ASP A 133 -1.55 5.88 -5.62
C ASP A 133 -1.26 4.45 -6.07
N THR A 134 -0.35 4.29 -7.04
CA THR A 134 0.10 2.98 -7.52
C THR A 134 1.55 2.69 -7.13
N ARG A 135 2.15 3.53 -6.30
CA ARG A 135 3.54 3.35 -5.88
C ARG A 135 3.75 2.00 -5.21
N TYR A 136 4.89 1.39 -5.49
CA TYR A 136 5.28 0.07 -4.96
C TYR A 136 4.41 -1.11 -5.41
N ASN A 137 3.65 -0.94 -6.49
CA ASN A 137 2.81 -2.01 -7.05
C ASN A 137 3.64 -2.92 -7.96
N GLY A 138 3.73 -4.19 -7.61
CA GLY A 138 4.49 -5.22 -8.34
C GLY A 138 3.78 -5.81 -9.56
N GLY A 139 2.60 -5.29 -9.95
CA GLY A 139 1.84 -5.78 -11.09
C GLY A 139 0.74 -6.79 -10.73
N GLY A 140 0.38 -7.59 -11.72
CA GLY A 140 -0.74 -8.53 -11.70
C GLY A 140 -1.52 -8.47 -13.02
N ARG A 141 -2.85 -8.44 -12.96
CA ARG A 141 -3.72 -8.35 -14.14
C ARG A 141 -5.03 -7.61 -13.83
N LEU A 142 -4.99 -6.28 -13.81
CA LEU A 142 -6.12 -5.45 -13.40
C LEU A 142 -6.26 -4.14 -14.19
N HIS A 143 -5.36 -3.82 -15.11
CA HIS A 143 -5.34 -2.51 -15.77
C HIS A 143 -6.62 -2.20 -16.55
N GLU A 144 -7.29 -3.22 -17.12
CA GLU A 144 -8.55 -3.06 -17.85
C GLU A 144 -9.70 -2.69 -16.90
N ASP A 145 -9.79 -3.34 -15.74
CA ASP A 145 -10.81 -3.03 -14.73
C ASP A 145 -10.61 -1.63 -14.15
N ILE A 146 -9.35 -1.24 -13.91
CA ILE A 146 -9.01 0.12 -13.46
C ILE A 146 -9.35 1.14 -14.55
N GLU A 147 -9.03 0.85 -15.82
CA GLU A 147 -9.42 1.70 -16.95
C GLU A 147 -10.93 1.89 -16.98
N ILE A 148 -11.70 0.81 -16.93
CA ILE A 148 -13.18 0.86 -16.95
C ILE A 148 -13.70 1.66 -15.76
N LEU A 149 -13.15 1.46 -14.57
CA LEU A 149 -13.59 2.13 -13.36
C LEU A 149 -13.37 3.65 -13.40
N PHE A 150 -12.23 4.11 -13.91
CA PHE A 150 -11.83 5.52 -13.94
C PHE A 150 -12.11 6.25 -15.25
N SER A 151 -12.66 5.58 -16.26
CA SER A 151 -13.06 6.18 -17.55
C SER A 151 -14.55 6.52 -17.63
N GLY A 152 -15.19 6.74 -16.49
CA GLY A 152 -16.62 7.05 -16.44
C GLY A 152 -16.89 8.46 -16.98
N GLU A 153 -17.54 8.54 -18.14
CA GLU A 153 -18.06 9.79 -18.68
C GLU A 153 -19.55 9.90 -18.35
N LYS A 154 -19.94 11.02 -17.70
CA LYS A 154 -21.33 11.27 -17.34
C LYS A 154 -22.18 11.43 -18.61
N TYR A 155 -23.25 10.60 -18.75
CA TYR A 155 -24.17 10.67 -19.89
C TYR A 155 -25.62 10.91 -19.48
N LEU A 156 -26.00 10.64 -18.23
CA LEU A 156 -27.35 10.89 -17.70
C LEU A 156 -27.27 11.27 -16.22
N GLU A 157 -28.37 11.77 -15.70
CA GLU A 157 -28.61 11.96 -14.28
C GLU A 157 -29.87 11.17 -13.88
N GLN A 158 -29.77 10.28 -12.91
CA GLN A 158 -30.92 9.59 -12.36
C GLN A 158 -31.60 10.42 -11.31
N THR A 159 -32.92 10.59 -11.44
CA THR A 159 -33.73 11.38 -10.51
C THR A 159 -34.94 10.61 -10.00
N THR A 160 -35.40 10.95 -8.79
CA THR A 160 -36.68 10.49 -8.24
C THR A 160 -37.48 11.72 -7.84
N GLN A 161 -38.64 11.91 -8.47
CA GLN A 161 -39.52 13.04 -8.20
C GLN A 161 -38.80 14.41 -8.28
N GLY A 162 -37.90 14.56 -9.27
CA GLY A 162 -37.14 15.77 -9.49
C GLY A 162 -35.93 15.95 -8.58
N ARG A 163 -35.66 15.02 -7.67
CA ARG A 163 -34.45 15.03 -6.84
C ARG A 163 -33.41 14.12 -7.43
N LYS A 164 -32.18 14.61 -7.55
CA LYS A 164 -31.03 13.84 -8.02
C LYS A 164 -30.73 12.68 -7.07
N ASN A 165 -30.59 11.46 -7.61
CA ASN A 165 -30.10 10.29 -6.92
C ASN A 165 -28.60 10.09 -7.15
N CYS A 166 -28.19 9.98 -8.43
CA CYS A 166 -26.82 9.76 -8.82
C CYS A 166 -26.57 10.18 -10.27
N ASP A 167 -25.31 10.31 -10.64
CA ASP A 167 -24.88 10.41 -12.03
C ASP A 167 -24.77 9.00 -12.66
N MET A 168 -24.98 8.92 -13.97
CA MET A 168 -24.78 7.69 -14.74
C MET A 168 -23.57 7.84 -15.67
N PRO A 169 -22.64 6.85 -15.68
CA PRO A 169 -22.71 5.53 -15.06
C PRO A 169 -22.45 5.57 -13.54
N SER A 170 -23.35 4.99 -12.74
CA SER A 170 -23.26 5.02 -11.27
C SER A 170 -22.20 4.10 -10.69
N ARG A 171 -21.63 3.21 -11.51
CA ARG A 171 -20.60 2.22 -11.10
C ARG A 171 -19.21 2.54 -11.66
N ARG A 172 -19.00 3.76 -12.12
CA ARG A 172 -17.72 4.26 -12.62
C ARG A 172 -17.42 5.61 -12.00
N TYR A 173 -16.14 5.85 -11.82
CA TYR A 173 -15.68 7.15 -11.34
C TYR A 173 -15.68 8.16 -12.49
N ASN A 174 -16.39 9.27 -12.33
CA ASN A 174 -16.60 10.29 -13.36
C ASN A 174 -16.07 11.67 -12.95
N LYS A 175 -15.24 11.74 -11.93
CA LYS A 175 -14.65 12.97 -11.42
C LYS A 175 -13.16 13.03 -11.75
N LYS A 176 -12.52 14.13 -11.42
CA LYS A 176 -11.09 14.35 -11.64
C LYS A 176 -10.24 13.41 -10.81
N SER A 177 -9.12 12.96 -11.38
CA SER A 177 -8.13 12.15 -10.68
C SER A 177 -6.71 12.51 -11.10
N ILE A 178 -5.75 12.18 -10.25
CA ILE A 178 -4.32 12.14 -10.56
C ILE A 178 -3.79 10.78 -10.16
N MET A 179 -2.72 10.32 -10.83
CA MET A 179 -2.09 9.04 -10.52
C MET A 179 -0.66 9.24 -10.04
N LEU A 180 -0.33 8.66 -8.88
CA LEU A 180 1.03 8.65 -8.34
C LEU A 180 1.76 7.37 -8.76
N VAL A 181 2.99 7.53 -9.25
CA VAL A 181 3.84 6.45 -9.75
C VAL A 181 5.26 6.56 -9.20
N VAL A 182 6.00 5.43 -9.22
CA VAL A 182 7.39 5.37 -8.78
C VAL A 182 8.15 4.30 -9.60
N GLU A 183 9.48 4.32 -9.57
CA GLU A 183 10.36 3.43 -10.35
C GLU A 183 10.15 1.94 -10.03
N SER A 184 9.61 1.62 -8.87
CA SER A 184 9.31 0.24 -8.47
C SER A 184 7.96 -0.28 -9.00
N ASN A 185 7.19 0.54 -9.73
CA ASN A 185 6.01 0.04 -10.44
C ASN A 185 6.45 -0.98 -11.50
N TYR A 186 5.87 -2.19 -11.46
CA TYR A 186 6.32 -3.30 -12.27
C TYR A 186 5.16 -3.97 -13.03
N SER A 187 5.43 -4.49 -14.24
CA SER A 187 4.49 -5.28 -15.04
C SER A 187 3.16 -4.53 -15.29
N ASN A 188 2.03 -5.07 -14.90
CA ASN A 188 0.72 -4.43 -15.07
C ASN A 188 0.61 -3.06 -14.39
N ALA A 189 1.46 -2.77 -13.39
CA ALA A 189 1.57 -1.44 -12.79
C ALA A 189 2.33 -0.43 -13.66
N HIS A 190 2.98 -0.85 -14.76
CA HIS A 190 3.40 0.00 -15.86
C HIS A 190 2.27 0.19 -16.88
N GLY A 191 1.55 -0.87 -17.23
CA GLY A 191 0.42 -0.78 -18.18
C GLY A 191 -0.70 0.12 -17.70
N THR A 192 -0.98 0.15 -16.40
CA THR A 192 -2.04 0.98 -15.81
C THR A 192 -1.81 2.48 -16.02
N PRO A 193 -0.69 3.10 -15.64
CA PRO A 193 -0.43 4.51 -15.91
C PRO A 193 -0.29 4.80 -17.42
N TRP A 194 0.19 3.84 -18.23
CA TRP A 194 0.19 4.01 -19.68
C TRP A 194 -1.23 4.16 -20.23
N VAL A 195 -2.15 3.29 -19.88
CA VAL A 195 -3.57 3.37 -20.26
C VAL A 195 -4.22 4.65 -19.71
N TYR A 196 -3.92 5.00 -18.47
CA TYR A 196 -4.41 6.22 -17.82
C TYR A 196 -4.06 7.48 -18.64
N ARG A 197 -2.81 7.59 -19.10
CA ARG A 197 -2.36 8.65 -20.01
C ARG A 197 -3.03 8.57 -21.38
N TYR A 198 -3.04 7.38 -21.99
CA TYR A 198 -3.63 7.16 -23.30
C TYR A 198 -5.09 7.59 -23.37
N LYS A 199 -5.85 7.31 -22.32
CA LYS A 199 -7.26 7.69 -22.16
C LYS A 199 -7.46 9.12 -21.64
N LYS A 200 -6.39 9.86 -21.35
CA LYS A 200 -6.43 11.24 -20.81
C LYS A 200 -7.29 11.38 -19.54
N MET A 201 -7.18 10.41 -18.64
CA MET A 201 -7.97 10.38 -17.41
C MET A 201 -7.53 11.41 -16.36
N GLY A 202 -6.27 11.86 -16.42
CA GLY A 202 -5.66 12.85 -15.53
C GLY A 202 -4.16 12.90 -15.68
N SER A 203 -3.50 13.65 -14.80
CA SER A 203 -2.04 13.77 -14.79
C SER A 203 -1.39 12.65 -13.99
N ILE A 204 -0.19 12.24 -14.41
CA ILE A 204 0.68 11.29 -13.75
C ILE A 204 1.79 12.06 -13.02
N VAL A 205 1.99 11.76 -11.75
CA VAL A 205 2.93 12.47 -10.86
C VAL A 205 3.85 11.47 -10.19
N GLY A 206 5.13 11.77 -10.08
CA GLY A 206 6.12 10.96 -9.39
C GLY A 206 7.37 10.71 -10.19
N MET A 207 7.89 9.48 -10.17
CA MET A 207 9.12 9.10 -10.85
C MET A 207 8.85 8.24 -12.08
N PRO A 208 9.78 8.19 -13.05
CA PRO A 208 9.64 7.39 -14.26
C PRO A 208 9.37 5.92 -13.95
N VAL A 209 8.42 5.32 -14.67
CA VAL A 209 8.08 3.90 -14.52
C VAL A 209 8.85 3.08 -15.55
N PRO A 210 9.62 2.05 -15.13
CA PRO A 210 10.34 1.18 -16.06
C PRO A 210 9.40 0.46 -17.04
N GLY A 211 9.86 0.24 -18.25
CA GLY A 211 9.12 -0.45 -19.30
C GLY A 211 9.12 -1.96 -19.12
N THR A 212 8.29 -2.49 -18.22
CA THR A 212 8.22 -3.92 -17.88
C THR A 212 6.78 -4.41 -18.01
N MET A 213 6.34 -4.77 -19.21
CA MET A 213 4.94 -5.15 -19.44
C MET A 213 4.75 -6.56 -20.01
N THR A 214 5.80 -7.27 -20.40
CA THR A 214 5.70 -8.62 -20.96
C THR A 214 5.20 -9.62 -19.89
N SER A 215 4.18 -10.41 -20.24
CA SER A 215 3.75 -11.53 -19.39
C SER A 215 4.57 -12.78 -19.68
N VAL A 216 4.84 -13.57 -18.64
CA VAL A 216 5.70 -14.76 -18.71
C VAL A 216 4.93 -16.02 -18.32
N ASN A 217 5.32 -17.15 -18.90
CA ASN A 217 4.98 -18.48 -18.41
C ASN A 217 6.08 -18.94 -17.46
N TRP A 218 5.70 -19.38 -16.26
CA TRP A 218 6.65 -19.82 -15.24
C TRP A 218 6.85 -21.32 -15.30
N GLU A 219 8.11 -21.75 -15.49
CA GLU A 219 8.51 -23.15 -15.49
C GLU A 219 9.34 -23.44 -14.23
N THR A 220 8.94 -24.49 -13.51
CA THR A 220 9.69 -24.97 -12.35
C THR A 220 10.77 -25.93 -12.83
N MET A 221 12.01 -25.72 -12.42
CA MET A 221 13.15 -26.55 -12.81
C MET A 221 13.19 -27.87 -12.05
N GLN A 222 14.16 -28.75 -12.35
CA GLN A 222 14.37 -30.02 -11.62
C GLN A 222 14.59 -29.78 -10.11
N ASP A 223 15.32 -28.72 -9.76
CA ASP A 223 15.34 -28.21 -8.39
C ASP A 223 14.07 -27.34 -8.20
N PRO A 224 13.09 -27.77 -7.37
CA PRO A 224 11.83 -27.09 -7.20
C PRO A 224 11.95 -25.74 -6.50
N THR A 225 13.12 -25.38 -5.98
CA THR A 225 13.41 -24.04 -5.44
C THR A 225 13.75 -23.02 -6.53
N LEU A 226 13.98 -23.47 -7.77
CA LEU A 226 14.30 -22.66 -8.92
C LEU A 226 13.15 -22.65 -9.92
N TYR A 227 12.84 -21.48 -10.44
CA TYR A 227 11.87 -21.29 -11.51
C TYR A 227 12.37 -20.28 -12.52
N PHE A 228 11.90 -20.39 -13.76
CA PHE A 228 12.29 -19.57 -14.88
C PHE A 228 11.05 -18.99 -15.59
N GLY A 229 11.06 -17.70 -15.90
CA GLY A 229 9.97 -17.01 -16.59
C GLY A 229 10.27 -16.92 -18.10
N ILE A 230 9.42 -17.55 -18.91
CA ILE A 230 9.52 -17.51 -20.38
C ILE A 230 8.57 -16.42 -20.90
N PRO A 231 9.05 -15.33 -21.53
CA PRO A 231 8.20 -14.30 -22.11
C PRO A 231 7.32 -14.88 -23.23
N ILE A 232 5.98 -14.72 -23.11
CA ILE A 232 5.02 -15.28 -24.07
C ILE A 232 3.97 -14.28 -24.57
N ILE A 233 3.69 -13.19 -23.81
CA ILE A 233 2.70 -12.20 -24.20
C ILE A 233 3.33 -10.82 -24.17
N GLY A 234 3.39 -10.18 -25.33
CA GLY A 234 3.77 -8.78 -25.47
C GLY A 234 2.52 -7.91 -25.69
N TYR A 235 2.61 -6.64 -25.31
CA TYR A 235 1.53 -5.66 -25.46
C TYR A 235 1.94 -4.63 -26.51
N LEU A 236 1.33 -4.76 -27.70
CA LEU A 236 1.62 -3.92 -28.87
C LEU A 236 0.66 -2.73 -28.89
N THR A 237 1.20 -1.53 -29.00
CA THR A 237 0.39 -0.30 -29.14
C THR A 237 -0.16 -0.16 -30.56
N LYS A 238 -1.12 0.75 -30.74
CA LYS A 238 -1.66 1.06 -32.07
C LYS A 238 -0.63 1.70 -33.00
N GLU A 239 0.40 2.33 -32.43
CA GLU A 239 1.52 2.95 -33.14
C GLU A 239 2.57 1.92 -33.59
N GLY A 240 2.43 0.65 -33.20
CA GLY A 240 3.25 -0.46 -33.65
C GLY A 240 4.50 -0.74 -32.83
N TYR A 241 4.62 -0.25 -31.59
CA TYR A 241 5.70 -0.61 -30.68
C TYR A 241 5.20 -1.37 -29.45
N TYR A 242 6.05 -2.20 -28.85
CA TYR A 242 5.75 -2.90 -27.61
C TYR A 242 5.99 -2.01 -26.41
N LEU A 243 5.16 -2.18 -25.36
CA LEU A 243 5.35 -1.48 -24.09
C LEU A 243 6.57 -1.95 -23.30
N GLU A 244 7.05 -3.16 -23.57
CA GLU A 244 8.29 -3.66 -22.98
C GLU A 244 9.47 -2.79 -23.40
N ASN A 245 10.37 -2.49 -22.45
CA ASN A 245 11.50 -1.57 -22.60
C ASN A 245 11.12 -0.14 -22.99
N THR A 246 9.87 0.25 -22.77
CA THR A 246 9.40 1.62 -23.01
C THR A 246 9.10 2.30 -21.69
N GLN A 247 10.03 3.12 -21.20
CA GLN A 247 9.85 3.87 -19.95
C GLN A 247 8.69 4.86 -20.07
N LEU A 248 7.89 4.99 -19.01
CA LEU A 248 6.81 5.97 -18.91
C LEU A 248 7.27 7.14 -18.03
N GLU A 249 7.43 8.31 -18.64
CA GLU A 249 7.75 9.55 -17.91
C GLU A 249 6.49 10.09 -17.24
N PRO A 250 6.53 10.56 -15.97
CA PRO A 250 5.40 11.28 -15.38
C PRO A 250 5.20 12.65 -16.05
N ASP A 251 4.00 13.20 -15.94
CA ASP A 251 3.73 14.58 -16.40
C ASP A 251 4.33 15.62 -15.46
N ILE A 252 4.44 15.26 -14.18
CA ILE A 252 5.08 16.07 -13.14
C ILE A 252 6.08 15.17 -12.41
N LEU A 253 7.38 15.47 -12.63
CA LEU A 253 8.47 14.75 -11.97
C LEU A 253 8.59 15.22 -10.52
N ILE A 254 8.42 14.30 -9.57
CA ILE A 254 8.62 14.54 -8.14
C ILE A 254 9.30 13.32 -7.55
N ASP A 255 10.47 13.55 -6.97
CA ASP A 255 11.18 12.57 -6.15
C ASP A 255 10.98 12.89 -4.65
N ASN A 256 11.13 11.86 -3.82
CA ASN A 256 11.16 12.04 -2.37
C ASN A 256 12.61 12.35 -1.93
N ASP A 257 12.85 13.48 -1.28
CA ASP A 257 14.12 13.70 -0.61
C ASP A 257 14.28 12.69 0.54
N PRO A 258 15.35 11.87 0.54
CA PRO A 258 15.56 10.86 1.58
C PRO A 258 15.60 11.42 3.00
N ASN A 259 16.13 12.63 3.19
CA ASN A 259 16.22 13.24 4.51
C ASN A 259 14.83 13.65 5.01
N SER A 260 14.00 14.24 4.15
CA SER A 260 12.60 14.56 4.47
C SER A 260 11.81 13.31 4.84
N VAL A 261 11.98 12.21 4.10
CA VAL A 261 11.33 10.94 4.42
C VAL A 261 11.74 10.40 5.79
N VAL A 262 13.04 10.44 6.12
CA VAL A 262 13.56 9.97 7.42
C VAL A 262 13.08 10.86 8.56
N ASN A 263 12.93 12.15 8.33
CA ASN A 263 12.46 13.11 9.32
C ASN A 263 10.92 13.16 9.44
N GLY A 264 10.20 12.45 8.57
CA GLY A 264 8.75 12.40 8.57
C GLY A 264 8.09 13.66 8.01
N GLU A 265 8.79 14.36 7.12
CA GLU A 265 8.33 15.58 6.44
C GLU A 265 7.53 15.26 5.16
#